data_b941fb7554f9c94ef78f84ea9c448c9f
#
_entry.id   b941fb7554f9c94ef78f84ea9c448c9f
#
_cell.length_a   1.000
_cell.length_b   1.000
_cell.length_c   1.000
_cell.angle_alpha   90.00
_cell.angle_beta   90.00
_cell.angle_gamma   90.00
#
_symmetry.space_group_name_H-M   'P 1'
#
loop_
_entity.id
_entity.type
_entity.pdbx_description
1 polymer ?
#
loop_
_entity_poly.entity_id
_entity_poly.type
_entity_poly.pdbx_seq_one_letter_code
_entity_poly.pdbx_strand_id
1 'polypeptide(L)'
;IIAIGSYMPEMREIPDAVLDLVDNVYIELPYACEESGDLSQPLASGKLTKDRVKLMHEYLVSGEKEIKEGQTTYFKSVGMGLFDVCIAQKLYEVAKEK
;
A
#
# COMPACT_ATOMS: atom_id res chain seq x y z
N ILE A 1 9.37 2.02 -2.21
CA ILE A 1 9.24 1.95 -0.73
C ILE A 1 8.04 1.08 -0.40
N ILE A 2 8.26 0.10 0.45
CA ILE A 2 7.18 -0.79 0.92
C ILE A 2 7.14 -0.70 2.44
N ALA A 3 6.01 -0.27 3.00
CA ALA A 3 5.81 -0.15 4.43
C ALA A 3 4.66 -1.05 4.88
N ILE A 4 4.94 -1.98 5.78
CA ILE A 4 4.00 -3.02 6.20
C ILE A 4 3.83 -3.11 7.73
N GLY A 5 4.54 -2.30 8.51
CA GLY A 5 4.57 -2.44 9.98
C GLY A 5 3.49 -1.65 10.72
N SER A 6 3.07 -0.50 10.21
CA SER A 6 2.06 0.33 10.87
C SER A 6 0.65 -0.12 10.51
N TYR A 7 -0.13 -0.53 11.51
CA TYR A 7 -1.50 -1.01 11.33
C TYR A 7 -2.50 -0.36 12.30
N MET A 8 -2.06 0.66 13.05
CA MET A 8 -2.90 1.43 13.97
C MET A 8 -2.71 2.93 13.71
N PRO A 9 -3.72 3.78 13.97
CA PRO A 9 -3.62 5.22 13.70
C PRO A 9 -2.49 5.93 14.44
N GLU A 10 -2.10 5.46 15.62
CA GLU A 10 -1.00 6.03 16.39
C GLU A 10 0.37 5.50 15.99
N MET A 11 0.43 4.48 15.14
CA MET A 11 1.69 3.89 14.67
C MET A 11 2.12 4.52 13.36
N ARG A 12 3.41 4.82 13.24
CA ARG A 12 3.92 5.44 12.02
C ARG A 12 5.37 5.03 11.75
N GLU A 13 5.62 4.53 10.53
CA GLU A 13 6.95 4.16 10.06
C GLU A 13 7.55 5.21 9.14
N ILE A 14 6.71 5.91 8.36
CA ILE A 14 7.15 6.80 7.28
C ILE A 14 6.93 8.25 7.70
N PRO A 15 7.99 9.04 7.91
CA PRO A 15 7.84 10.45 8.26
C PRO A 15 7.37 11.30 7.09
N ASP A 16 6.81 12.47 7.38
CA ASP A 16 6.29 13.39 6.37
C ASP A 16 7.32 13.76 5.30
N ALA A 17 8.60 13.87 5.69
CA ALA A 17 9.67 14.23 4.77
C ALA A 17 9.81 13.23 3.61
N VAL A 18 9.51 11.95 3.85
CA VAL A 18 9.56 10.93 2.80
C VAL A 18 8.45 11.14 1.77
N LEU A 19 7.28 11.62 2.21
CA LEU A 19 6.15 11.89 1.32
C LEU A 19 6.47 12.97 0.28
N ASP A 20 7.39 13.87 0.59
CA ASP A 20 7.84 14.89 -0.36
C ASP A 20 8.65 14.30 -1.53
N LEU A 21 9.23 13.12 -1.32
CA LEU A 21 10.05 12.43 -2.31
C LEU A 21 9.26 11.39 -3.13
N VAL A 22 8.02 11.14 -2.76
CA VAL A 22 7.21 10.08 -3.35
C VAL A 22 6.31 10.65 -4.45
N ASP A 23 6.33 10.00 -5.61
CA ASP A 23 5.49 10.37 -6.76
C ASP A 23 4.16 9.63 -6.76
N ASN A 24 4.16 8.37 -6.38
CA ASN A 24 2.98 7.50 -6.41
C ASN A 24 2.77 6.83 -5.06
N VAL A 25 1.52 6.84 -4.57
CA VAL A 25 1.13 6.17 -3.33
C VAL A 25 0.04 5.14 -3.64
N TYR A 26 0.30 3.89 -3.29
CA TYR A 26 -0.62 2.78 -3.51
C TYR A 26 -0.97 2.06 -2.21
N ILE A 27 -2.20 1.59 -2.12
CA ILE A 27 -2.71 0.82 -0.98
C ILE A 27 -3.52 -0.36 -1.50
N GLU A 28 -3.76 -1.37 -0.65
CA GLU A 28 -4.60 -2.51 -1.03
C GLU A 28 -6.09 -2.19 -1.00
N LEU A 29 -6.58 -1.53 0.04
CA LEU A 29 -7.99 -1.15 0.21
C LEU A 29 -8.10 0.21 0.91
N PRO A 30 -9.21 0.94 0.70
CA PRO A 30 -9.39 2.28 1.29
C PRO A 30 -9.24 2.33 2.82
N TYR A 31 -9.56 1.27 3.54
CA TYR A 31 -9.47 1.27 5.00
C TYR A 31 -8.04 1.47 5.51
N ALA A 32 -7.03 1.21 4.69
CA ALA A 32 -5.64 1.46 5.06
C ALA A 32 -5.39 2.93 5.41
N CYS A 33 -6.13 3.85 4.81
CA CYS A 33 -6.06 5.28 5.10
C CYS A 33 -6.52 5.61 6.52
N GLU A 34 -7.36 4.77 7.11
CA GLU A 34 -7.90 4.96 8.45
C GLU A 34 -7.12 4.17 9.50
N GLU A 35 -6.68 2.98 9.16
CA GLU A 35 -6.02 2.07 10.11
C GLU A 35 -4.57 2.39 10.40
N SER A 36 -3.85 2.95 9.42
CA SER A 36 -2.42 3.22 9.58
C SER A 36 -2.13 4.69 9.78
N GLY A 37 -1.36 5.02 10.83
CA GLY A 37 -0.86 6.37 11.05
C GLY A 37 0.02 6.88 9.91
N ASP A 38 0.64 5.98 9.15
CA ASP A 38 1.43 6.35 7.98
C ASP A 38 0.61 7.10 6.92
N LEU A 39 -0.69 6.84 6.87
CA LEU A 39 -1.60 7.50 5.93
C LEU A 39 -2.59 8.44 6.63
N SER A 40 -3.18 8.01 7.75
CA SER A 40 -4.20 8.78 8.45
C SER A 40 -3.67 10.10 8.97
N GLN A 41 -2.45 10.12 9.51
CA GLN A 41 -1.84 11.34 10.05
C GLN A 41 -1.54 12.37 8.95
N PRO A 42 -0.83 12.02 7.86
CA PRO A 42 -0.60 13.00 6.79
C PRO A 42 -1.87 13.40 6.05
N LEU A 43 -2.89 12.53 5.95
CA LEU A 43 -4.19 12.91 5.39
C LEU A 43 -4.89 13.93 6.27
N ALA A 44 -4.85 13.76 7.60
CA ALA A 44 -5.44 14.69 8.54
C ALA A 44 -4.74 16.04 8.55
N SER A 45 -3.41 16.06 8.40
CA SER A 45 -2.62 17.30 8.38
C SER A 45 -2.60 18.03 7.05
N GLY A 46 -3.09 17.39 5.98
CA GLY A 46 -3.05 17.94 4.62
C GLY A 46 -1.74 17.70 3.87
N LYS A 47 -0.79 17.01 4.47
CA LYS A 47 0.48 16.66 3.83
C LYS A 47 0.29 15.70 2.67
N LEU A 48 -0.71 14.81 2.78
CA LEU A 48 -1.13 13.88 1.75
C LEU A 48 -2.60 14.14 1.46
N THR A 49 -3.00 14.07 0.19
CA THR A 49 -4.40 14.21 -0.23
C THR A 49 -4.93 12.87 -0.76
N LYS A 50 -6.24 12.64 -0.61
CA LYS A 50 -6.85 11.37 -1.03
C LYS A 50 -6.71 11.08 -2.51
N ASP A 51 -6.65 12.11 -3.35
CA ASP A 51 -6.49 11.97 -4.79
C ASP A 51 -5.11 11.42 -5.19
N ARG A 52 -4.12 11.54 -4.30
CA ARG A 52 -2.80 10.96 -4.51
C ARG A 52 -2.72 9.49 -4.11
N VAL A 53 -3.69 8.99 -3.34
CA VAL A 53 -3.71 7.61 -2.86
C VAL A 53 -4.52 6.75 -3.83
N LYS A 54 -3.87 5.75 -4.42
CA LYS A 54 -4.46 4.89 -5.45
C LYS A 54 -4.55 3.45 -4.96
N LEU A 55 -5.50 2.70 -5.52
CA LEU A 55 -5.69 1.30 -5.17
C LEU A 55 -4.85 0.42 -6.10
N MET A 56 -4.06 -0.48 -5.51
CA MET A 56 -3.16 -1.37 -6.25
C MET A 56 -3.92 -2.26 -7.24
N HIS A 57 -5.09 -2.79 -6.84
CA HIS A 57 -5.85 -3.67 -7.71
C HIS A 57 -6.38 -2.96 -8.96
N GLU A 58 -6.71 -1.68 -8.87
CA GLU A 58 -7.13 -0.89 -10.04
C GLU A 58 -5.98 -0.74 -11.03
N TYR A 59 -4.78 -0.50 -10.52
CA TYR A 59 -3.58 -0.45 -11.36
C TYR A 59 -3.33 -1.77 -12.09
N LEU A 60 -3.46 -2.89 -11.37
CA LEU A 60 -3.21 -4.21 -11.94
C LEU A 60 -4.26 -4.58 -13.02
N VAL A 61 -5.52 -4.19 -12.83
CA VAL A 61 -6.61 -4.49 -13.76
C VAL A 61 -6.56 -3.59 -15.00
N SER A 62 -6.20 -2.31 -14.84
CA SER A 62 -6.19 -1.35 -15.94
C SER A 62 -5.21 -1.70 -17.04
N GLY A 63 -4.12 -2.40 -16.71
CA GLY A 63 -3.06 -2.71 -17.65
C GLY A 63 -2.26 -1.50 -18.10
N GLU A 64 -2.59 -0.31 -17.63
CA GLU A 64 -1.85 0.91 -17.94
C GLU A 64 -0.65 1.06 -17.03
N LYS A 65 0.45 1.51 -17.60
CA LYS A 65 1.67 1.79 -16.83
C LYS A 65 1.63 3.25 -16.36
N GLU A 66 0.96 3.49 -15.25
CA GLU A 66 0.94 4.81 -14.63
C GLU A 66 2.27 5.18 -13.97
N ILE A 67 3.03 4.16 -13.58
CA ILE A 67 4.33 4.33 -12.94
C ILE A 67 5.39 4.47 -14.02
N LYS A 68 6.08 5.62 -14.03
CA LYS A 68 7.12 5.92 -15.00
C LYS A 68 8.50 5.64 -14.40
N GLU A 69 9.46 5.32 -15.26
CA GLU A 69 10.85 5.14 -14.86
C GLU A 69 11.37 6.43 -14.19
N GLY A 70 12.15 6.27 -13.13
CA GLY A 70 12.70 7.39 -12.38
C GLY A 70 11.80 7.93 -11.28
N GLN A 71 10.54 7.48 -11.19
CA GLN A 71 9.63 7.89 -10.13
C GLN A 71 9.79 6.99 -8.88
N THR A 72 9.53 7.59 -7.71
CA THR A 72 9.51 6.88 -6.44
C THR A 72 8.08 6.47 -6.10
N THR A 73 7.86 5.19 -5.93
CA THR A 73 6.54 4.61 -5.60
C THR A 73 6.54 4.10 -4.17
N TYR A 74 5.50 4.46 -3.43
CA TYR A 74 5.29 4.03 -2.08
C TYR A 74 4.06 3.15 -2.01
N PHE A 75 4.23 1.93 -1.51
CA PHE A 75 3.13 1.00 -1.24
C PHE A 75 2.98 0.81 0.26
N LYS A 76 1.81 1.15 0.79
CA LYS A 76 1.47 0.96 2.20
C LYS A 76 0.44 -0.16 2.33
N SER A 77 0.77 -1.17 3.12
CA SER A 77 -0.13 -2.27 3.43
C SER A 77 -0.34 -2.38 4.94
N VAL A 78 -1.59 -2.63 5.33
CA VAL A 78 -1.94 -3.01 6.70
C VAL A 78 -2.25 -4.51 6.78
N GLY A 79 -2.19 -5.20 5.64
CA GLY A 79 -2.46 -6.62 5.53
C GLY A 79 -3.93 -6.93 5.24
N MET A 80 -4.14 -8.07 4.63
CA MET A 80 -5.47 -8.64 4.36
C MET A 80 -5.37 -10.14 4.56
N GLY A 81 -6.34 -10.73 5.26
CA GLY A 81 -6.44 -12.19 5.39
C GLY A 81 -6.50 -12.90 4.03
N LEU A 82 -7.08 -12.24 3.03
CA LEU A 82 -7.14 -12.76 1.68
C LEU A 82 -5.75 -13.04 1.09
N PHE A 83 -4.75 -12.21 1.40
CA PHE A 83 -3.38 -12.41 0.94
C PHE A 83 -2.82 -13.73 1.49
N ASP A 84 -3.05 -14.00 2.78
CA ASP A 84 -2.60 -15.22 3.43
C ASP A 84 -3.26 -16.44 2.80
N VAL A 85 -4.55 -16.37 2.52
CA VAL A 85 -5.30 -17.46 1.88
C VAL A 85 -4.77 -17.73 0.48
N CYS A 86 -4.53 -16.70 -0.32
CA CYS A 86 -4.01 -16.84 -1.68
C CYS A 86 -2.61 -17.47 -1.68
N ILE A 87 -1.74 -17.05 -0.78
CA ILE A 87 -0.38 -17.60 -0.64
C ILE A 87 -0.45 -19.06 -0.19
N ALA A 88 -1.28 -19.35 0.82
CA ALA A 88 -1.45 -20.71 1.33
C ALA A 88 -1.97 -21.65 0.23
N GLN A 89 -2.95 -21.19 -0.56
CA GLN A 89 -3.48 -21.97 -1.67
C GLN A 89 -2.40 -22.26 -2.70
N LYS A 90 -1.61 -21.28 -3.06
CA LYS A 90 -0.52 -21.45 -4.03
C LYS A 90 0.53 -22.44 -3.53
N LEU A 91 0.91 -22.32 -2.28
CA LEU A 91 1.87 -23.24 -1.66
C LEU A 91 1.33 -24.68 -1.63
N TYR A 92 0.05 -24.82 -1.31
CA TYR A 92 -0.60 -26.14 -1.33
C TYR A 92 -0.58 -26.75 -2.73
N GLU A 93 -0.93 -25.98 -3.76
CA GLU A 93 -0.93 -26.45 -5.14
C GLU A 93 0.47 -26.89 -5.59
N VAL A 94 1.49 -26.12 -5.27
CA VAL A 94 2.87 -26.44 -5.61
C VAL A 94 3.33 -27.70 -4.87
N ALA A 95 3.02 -27.83 -3.57
CA ALA A 95 3.39 -29.01 -2.80
C ALA A 95 2.67 -30.28 -3.27
N LYS A 96 1.41 -30.15 -3.70
CA LYS A 96 0.61 -31.28 -4.20
C LYS A 96 1.17 -31.87 -5.50
N GLU A 97 1.86 -31.07 -6.31
CA GLU A 97 2.47 -31.49 -7.58
C GLU A 97 3.77 -32.26 -7.40
N LYS A 98 4.30 -32.30 -6.18
CA LYS A 98 5.59 -32.99 -5.89
C LYS A 98 5.41 -34.41 -5.39
#